data_1efd2626ee4143d535c92de515431902
#
_entry.id   1efd2626ee4143d535c92de515431902
#
_cell.length_a   1.000
_cell.length_b   1.000
_cell.length_c   1.000
_cell.angle_alpha   90.00
_cell.angle_beta   90.00
_cell.angle_gamma   90.00
#
_symmetry.space_group_name_H-M   'P 1'
#
loop_
_entity.id
_entity.type
_entity.pdbx_description
1 polymer ?
#
loop_
_entity_poly.entity_id
_entity_poly.type
_entity_poly.pdbx_seq_one_letter_code
_entity_poly.pdbx_strand_id
1 'polypeptide(L)'
;MNDGSPLRKMLAGLDGQVSYALSLIDGPMELAPYIGQSFTLRATGVLSCVSCGRRVKKLFAQGFCYPCLTSAPEAAECIVRPELCRAHLGEGRDPEWERAHHDTEHVVYLSYTGAVKVGVTRSTQVPVRWIDQGAVAALIIARVPYRQLAGLIEVDLKRVLADRTNWRAMLKLVPSDHDALLAARDQARLALREDLQQHFLLDEVPMDIAYPVLAYPPKVTSVSLEKEPVVSGRLMGIKGQYLLFEDGRVFNVRNHSGHHVMIDPPGTAA
;
A
#
# COMPACT_ATOMS: atom_id res chain seq x y z
N MET A 1 4.05 18.09 27.24
CA MET A 1 4.81 16.99 26.62
C MET A 1 4.44 16.98 25.14
N ASN A 2 5.40 16.91 24.25
CA ASN A 2 5.10 16.80 22.81
C ASN A 2 4.62 15.36 22.54
N ASP A 3 3.34 15.21 22.19
CA ASP A 3 2.73 13.89 21.94
C ASP A 3 3.21 13.24 20.64
N GLY A 4 4.00 13.93 19.84
CA GLY A 4 4.40 13.49 18.49
C GLY A 4 3.24 13.46 17.50
N SER A 5 3.51 12.97 16.29
CA SER A 5 2.51 12.84 15.23
C SER A 5 2.06 11.39 15.04
N PRO A 6 0.75 11.10 14.88
CA PRO A 6 0.28 9.75 14.57
C PRO A 6 0.74 9.34 13.17
N LEU A 7 1.41 8.22 13.06
CA LEU A 7 1.77 7.64 11.77
C LEU A 7 0.51 7.30 10.97
N ARG A 8 0.64 7.51 9.68
CA ARG A 8 -0.29 7.04 8.65
C ARG A 8 0.51 6.36 7.55
N LYS A 9 -0.14 5.70 6.60
CA LYS A 9 0.58 5.22 5.43
C LYS A 9 1.36 6.39 4.81
N MET A 10 2.55 6.11 4.29
CA MET A 10 3.33 7.13 3.57
C MET A 10 2.56 7.64 2.36
N LEU A 11 2.68 8.93 2.10
CA LEU A 11 2.30 9.53 0.83
C LEU A 11 3.37 9.14 -0.20
N ALA A 12 2.93 8.87 -1.42
CA ALA A 12 3.83 8.53 -2.51
C ALA A 12 3.40 9.22 -3.80
N GLY A 13 4.38 9.68 -4.56
CA GLY A 13 4.22 10.21 -5.92
C GLY A 13 5.18 9.51 -6.88
N LEU A 14 4.93 9.62 -8.19
CA LEU A 14 5.81 9.09 -9.23
C LEU A 14 6.07 10.19 -10.25
N ASP A 15 7.33 10.60 -10.32
CA ASP A 15 7.87 11.50 -11.35
C ASP A 15 9.26 10.99 -11.72
N GLY A 16 9.31 10.12 -12.73
CA GLY A 16 10.49 9.34 -13.06
C GLY A 16 10.87 8.32 -11.98
N GLN A 17 11.07 8.75 -10.75
CA GLN A 17 11.30 7.91 -9.57
C GLN A 17 10.25 8.17 -8.50
N VAL A 18 9.97 7.17 -7.66
CA VAL A 18 9.02 7.32 -6.55
C VAL A 18 9.58 8.28 -5.50
N SER A 19 8.77 9.26 -5.13
CA SER A 19 8.97 10.14 -3.96
C SER A 19 8.10 9.66 -2.80
N TYR A 20 8.56 9.92 -1.56
CA TYR A 20 7.85 9.54 -0.34
C TYR A 20 7.84 10.65 0.68
N ALA A 21 6.70 10.83 1.36
CA ALA A 21 6.57 11.68 2.53
C ALA A 21 5.80 10.99 3.66
N LEU A 22 6.17 11.29 4.91
CA LEU A 22 5.34 10.97 6.07
C LEU A 22 4.25 12.02 6.24
N SER A 23 3.02 11.59 6.44
CA SER A 23 1.90 12.48 6.77
C SER A 23 1.92 12.75 8.28
N LEU A 24 2.45 13.90 8.69
CA LEU A 24 2.56 14.34 10.08
C LEU A 24 1.53 15.45 10.39
N ILE A 25 1.35 15.80 11.67
CA ILE A 25 0.41 16.83 12.11
C ILE A 25 0.76 18.19 11.49
N ASP A 26 2.06 18.51 11.42
CA ASP A 26 2.56 19.80 10.91
C ASP A 26 2.66 19.83 9.36
N GLY A 27 2.16 18.80 8.70
CA GLY A 27 2.20 18.65 7.25
C GLY A 27 3.07 17.47 6.78
N PRO A 28 3.16 17.26 5.46
CA PRO A 28 3.97 16.18 4.90
C PRO A 28 5.47 16.47 5.11
N MET A 29 6.19 15.46 5.60
CA MET A 29 7.64 15.46 5.75
C MET A 29 8.27 14.60 4.66
N GLU A 30 9.00 15.23 3.73
CA GLU A 30 9.71 14.52 2.66
C GLU A 30 10.81 13.62 3.22
N LEU A 31 10.90 12.40 2.68
CA LEU A 31 11.87 11.40 3.12
C LEU A 31 13.15 11.36 2.27
N ALA A 32 13.17 12.01 1.12
CA ALA A 32 14.36 12.05 0.26
C ALA A 32 15.62 12.55 0.97
N PRO A 33 15.59 13.59 1.83
CA PRO A 33 16.78 14.08 2.55
C PRO A 33 17.38 13.08 3.55
N TYR A 34 16.61 12.08 3.96
CA TYR A 34 17.07 11.07 4.92
C TYR A 34 17.74 9.85 4.25
N ILE A 35 17.56 9.67 2.95
CA ILE A 35 18.15 8.53 2.23
C ILE A 35 19.68 8.67 2.20
N GLY A 36 20.37 7.65 2.70
CA GLY A 36 21.81 7.65 2.90
C GLY A 36 22.27 8.30 4.22
N GLN A 37 21.35 8.83 5.03
CA GLN A 37 21.62 9.49 6.29
C GLN A 37 21.12 8.68 7.49
N SER A 38 21.48 9.12 8.71
CA SER A 38 20.89 8.61 9.94
C SER A 38 19.41 9.00 10.00
N PHE A 39 18.55 8.04 10.28
CA PHE A 39 17.12 8.23 10.49
C PHE A 39 16.73 7.64 11.84
N THR A 40 16.06 8.43 12.67
CA THR A 40 15.59 7.97 13.98
C THR A 40 14.12 8.32 14.16
N LEU A 41 13.33 7.31 14.51
CA LEU A 41 11.91 7.40 14.82
C LEU A 41 11.67 6.85 16.23
N ARG A 42 11.02 7.64 17.10
CA ARG A 42 10.77 7.32 18.51
C ARG A 42 9.27 7.28 18.77
N ALA A 43 8.76 6.14 19.21
CA ALA A 43 7.38 6.04 19.67
C ALA A 43 7.20 6.80 21.00
N THR A 44 6.14 7.59 21.11
CA THR A 44 5.79 8.30 22.34
C THR A 44 4.94 7.46 23.31
N GLY A 45 4.50 6.27 22.89
CA GLY A 45 3.56 5.43 23.64
C GLY A 45 2.09 5.84 23.47
N VAL A 46 1.82 6.96 22.81
CA VAL A 46 0.44 7.40 22.51
C VAL A 46 -0.08 6.69 21.27
N LEU A 47 -1.33 6.24 21.32
CA LEU A 47 -2.03 5.61 20.20
C LEU A 47 -3.30 6.39 19.89
N SER A 48 -3.58 6.64 18.61
CA SER A 48 -4.82 7.27 18.13
C SER A 48 -5.44 6.51 16.98
N CYS A 49 -6.76 6.42 16.96
CA CYS A 49 -7.50 5.80 15.88
C CYS A 49 -7.31 6.58 14.57
N VAL A 50 -7.01 5.88 13.47
CA VAL A 50 -6.81 6.51 12.15
C VAL A 50 -8.09 7.12 11.56
N SER A 51 -9.26 6.64 11.97
CA SER A 51 -10.57 7.13 11.50
C SER A 51 -11.08 8.29 12.37
N CYS A 52 -11.29 8.08 13.69
CA CYS A 52 -11.92 9.09 14.54
C CYS A 52 -10.93 9.96 15.34
N GLY A 53 -9.62 9.73 15.27
CA GLY A 53 -8.59 10.48 16.00
C GLY A 53 -8.54 10.24 17.52
N ARG A 54 -9.49 9.48 18.08
CA ARG A 54 -9.56 9.22 19.54
C ARG A 54 -8.31 8.51 20.03
N ARG A 55 -7.75 8.95 21.15
CA ARG A 55 -6.70 8.23 21.89
C ARG A 55 -7.24 6.93 22.46
N VAL A 56 -6.48 5.87 22.34
CA VAL A 56 -6.87 4.51 22.74
C VAL A 56 -5.69 3.76 23.35
N LYS A 57 -5.97 2.70 24.10
CA LYS A 57 -4.94 1.81 24.67
C LYS A 57 -4.50 0.72 23.68
N LYS A 58 -5.32 0.45 22.66
CA LYS A 58 -5.07 -0.61 21.67
C LYS A 58 -5.67 -0.24 20.33
N LEU A 59 -4.93 -0.52 19.28
CA LEU A 59 -5.37 -0.43 17.89
C LEU A 59 -5.63 -1.81 17.29
N PHE A 60 -6.54 -1.86 16.33
CA PHE A 60 -6.93 -3.06 15.61
C PHE A 60 -6.70 -2.85 14.10
N ALA A 61 -6.49 -3.93 13.36
CA ALA A 61 -6.22 -3.90 11.92
C ALA A 61 -5.18 -2.82 11.57
N GLN A 62 -5.48 -1.92 10.67
CA GLN A 62 -4.58 -0.87 10.19
C GLN A 62 -4.71 0.45 10.99
N GLY A 63 -4.84 0.37 12.32
CA GLY A 63 -4.85 1.55 13.18
C GLY A 63 -6.25 2.02 13.63
N PHE A 64 -7.28 1.19 13.57
CA PHE A 64 -8.62 1.52 14.04
C PHE A 64 -8.79 1.26 15.55
N CYS A 65 -9.60 2.08 16.24
CA CYS A 65 -10.20 1.66 17.50
C CYS A 65 -11.31 0.62 17.24
N TYR A 66 -11.71 -0.14 18.28
CA TYR A 66 -12.72 -1.18 18.09
C TYR A 66 -14.06 -0.65 17.54
N PRO A 67 -14.63 0.47 18.04
CA PRO A 67 -15.84 1.04 17.43
C PRO A 67 -15.69 1.37 15.94
N CYS A 68 -14.60 2.02 15.53
CA CYS A 68 -14.38 2.33 14.11
C CYS A 68 -14.13 1.08 13.25
N LEU A 69 -13.45 0.07 13.79
CA LEU A 69 -13.28 -1.21 13.09
C LEU A 69 -14.62 -1.84 12.71
N THR A 70 -15.63 -1.69 13.57
CA THR A 70 -16.97 -2.28 13.36
C THR A 70 -17.92 -1.38 12.57
N SER A 71 -17.73 -0.05 12.59
CA SER A 71 -18.68 0.90 12.00
C SER A 71 -18.14 1.78 10.87
N ALA A 72 -16.82 2.04 10.82
CA ALA A 72 -16.28 2.92 9.79
C ALA A 72 -16.30 2.25 8.39
N PRO A 73 -16.64 3.01 7.33
CA PRO A 73 -16.69 2.47 5.98
C PRO A 73 -15.32 2.01 5.48
N GLU A 74 -14.22 2.65 5.90
CA GLU A 74 -12.84 2.26 5.58
C GLU A 74 -12.42 0.92 6.20
N ALA A 75 -13.19 0.39 7.14
CA ALA A 75 -12.99 -0.91 7.76
C ALA A 75 -14.06 -1.95 7.34
N ALA A 76 -14.91 -1.64 6.36
CA ALA A 76 -15.91 -2.56 5.85
C ALA A 76 -15.26 -3.80 5.21
N GLU A 77 -15.96 -4.94 5.25
CA GLU A 77 -15.45 -6.20 4.68
C GLU A 77 -15.07 -6.07 3.21
N CYS A 78 -15.83 -5.30 2.44
CA CYS A 78 -15.55 -5.06 1.02
C CYS A 78 -14.23 -4.33 0.75
N ILE A 79 -13.55 -3.77 1.77
CA ILE A 79 -12.21 -3.20 1.61
C ILE A 79 -11.19 -4.30 1.24
N VAL A 80 -11.34 -5.50 1.80
CA VAL A 80 -10.47 -6.66 1.54
C VAL A 80 -11.12 -7.70 0.61
N ARG A 81 -12.45 -7.65 0.45
CA ARG A 81 -13.25 -8.53 -0.38
C ARG A 81 -14.13 -7.71 -1.32
N PRO A 82 -13.54 -7.08 -2.36
CA PRO A 82 -14.22 -6.11 -3.21
C PRO A 82 -15.47 -6.68 -3.90
N GLU A 83 -15.54 -7.98 -4.14
CA GLU A 83 -16.70 -8.69 -4.68
C GLU A 83 -17.97 -8.58 -3.81
N LEU A 84 -17.81 -8.28 -2.52
CA LEU A 84 -18.94 -8.08 -1.59
C LEU A 84 -19.45 -6.63 -1.56
N CYS A 85 -18.83 -5.72 -2.31
CA CYS A 85 -19.21 -4.31 -2.30
C CYS A 85 -20.60 -4.11 -2.92
N ARG A 86 -21.46 -3.34 -2.25
CA ARG A 86 -22.82 -3.04 -2.71
C ARG A 86 -23.07 -1.53 -2.88
N ALA A 87 -22.01 -0.75 -2.92
CA ALA A 87 -22.09 0.72 -3.03
C ALA A 87 -22.88 1.19 -4.25
N HIS A 88 -22.76 0.52 -5.41
CA HIS A 88 -23.51 0.79 -6.64
C HIS A 88 -25.04 0.56 -6.49
N LEU A 89 -25.47 -0.11 -5.42
CA LEU A 89 -26.88 -0.27 -5.04
C LEU A 89 -27.31 0.74 -3.96
N GLY A 90 -26.41 1.66 -3.55
CA GLY A 90 -26.66 2.60 -2.46
C GLY A 90 -26.58 1.99 -1.06
N GLU A 91 -25.98 0.79 -0.94
CA GLU A 91 -25.85 0.07 0.33
C GLU A 91 -24.41 0.14 0.86
N GLY A 92 -24.25 0.23 2.19
CA GLY A 92 -22.94 0.24 2.85
C GLY A 92 -23.04 0.76 4.29
N ARG A 93 -21.92 0.87 4.98
CA ARG A 93 -21.85 1.44 6.33
C ARG A 93 -22.10 2.95 6.34
N ASP A 94 -21.65 3.62 5.29
CA ASP A 94 -21.85 5.04 5.01
C ASP A 94 -22.10 5.18 3.49
N PRO A 95 -23.37 5.23 3.04
CA PRO A 95 -23.70 5.23 1.61
C PRO A 95 -23.12 6.41 0.84
N GLU A 96 -22.91 7.56 1.47
CA GLU A 96 -22.33 8.74 0.82
C GLU A 96 -20.82 8.52 0.61
N TRP A 97 -20.10 8.10 1.65
CA TRP A 97 -18.70 7.75 1.57
C TRP A 97 -18.47 6.61 0.58
N GLU A 98 -19.30 5.56 0.63
CA GLU A 98 -19.16 4.39 -0.23
C GLU A 98 -19.42 4.75 -1.70
N ARG A 99 -20.37 5.63 -1.97
CA ARG A 99 -20.59 6.15 -3.33
C ARG A 99 -19.36 6.88 -3.84
N ALA A 100 -18.80 7.79 -3.06
CA ALA A 100 -17.61 8.56 -3.43
C ALA A 100 -16.35 7.69 -3.62
N HIS A 101 -16.28 6.51 -2.98
CA HIS A 101 -15.08 5.70 -2.94
C HIS A 101 -15.19 4.36 -3.67
N HIS A 102 -16.40 3.82 -3.83
CA HIS A 102 -16.61 2.48 -4.36
C HIS A 102 -17.51 2.44 -5.60
N ASP A 103 -18.45 3.40 -5.75
CA ASP A 103 -19.28 3.55 -6.94
C ASP A 103 -18.61 4.56 -7.90
N THR A 104 -17.38 4.29 -8.22
CA THR A 104 -16.51 5.06 -9.11
C THR A 104 -15.66 4.10 -9.94
N GLU A 105 -15.04 4.59 -11.00
CA GLU A 105 -14.18 3.76 -11.85
C GLU A 105 -13.10 3.04 -11.04
N HIS A 106 -13.01 1.73 -11.24
CA HIS A 106 -11.98 0.85 -10.71
C HIS A 106 -11.22 0.16 -11.83
N VAL A 107 -9.98 -0.19 -11.52
CA VAL A 107 -9.14 -0.99 -12.42
C VAL A 107 -8.77 -2.32 -11.77
N VAL A 108 -8.73 -3.36 -12.60
CA VAL A 108 -8.06 -4.61 -12.29
C VAL A 108 -6.69 -4.56 -12.97
N TYR A 109 -5.66 -4.89 -12.23
CA TYR A 109 -4.28 -4.78 -12.70
C TYR A 109 -3.46 -6.00 -12.34
N LEU A 110 -2.42 -6.24 -13.13
CA LEU A 110 -1.31 -7.12 -12.81
C LEU A 110 -0.17 -6.28 -12.26
N SER A 111 0.53 -6.79 -11.26
CA SER A 111 1.73 -6.15 -10.72
C SER A 111 2.84 -7.17 -10.50
N TYR A 112 4.07 -6.74 -10.77
CA TYR A 112 5.26 -7.57 -10.61
C TYR A 112 6.07 -7.13 -9.39
N THR A 113 6.21 -8.05 -8.44
CA THR A 113 6.95 -7.85 -7.18
C THR A 113 8.00 -8.95 -6.96
N GLY A 114 8.49 -9.56 -8.06
CA GLY A 114 9.24 -10.82 -8.09
C GLY A 114 8.39 -12.01 -8.48
N ALA A 115 7.09 -11.81 -8.58
CA ALA A 115 6.09 -12.69 -9.19
C ALA A 115 4.90 -11.82 -9.61
N VAL A 116 4.17 -12.26 -10.64
CA VAL A 116 2.94 -11.58 -11.07
C VAL A 116 1.81 -11.88 -10.09
N LYS A 117 1.03 -10.86 -9.77
CA LYS A 117 -0.23 -10.98 -9.02
C LYS A 117 -1.30 -10.08 -9.59
N VAL A 118 -2.56 -10.48 -9.40
CA VAL A 118 -3.74 -9.67 -9.70
C VAL A 118 -4.12 -8.80 -8.49
N GLY A 119 -4.70 -7.63 -8.74
CA GLY A 119 -5.23 -6.76 -7.71
C GLY A 119 -6.22 -5.73 -8.25
N VAL A 120 -6.93 -5.08 -7.34
CA VAL A 120 -7.98 -4.09 -7.63
C VAL A 120 -7.65 -2.77 -6.96
N THR A 121 -7.94 -1.67 -7.65
CA THR A 121 -7.91 -0.33 -7.06
C THR A 121 -8.84 0.63 -7.79
N ARG A 122 -9.16 1.77 -7.16
CA ARG A 122 -9.78 2.90 -7.87
C ARG A 122 -8.81 3.44 -8.92
N SER A 123 -9.31 3.89 -10.06
CA SER A 123 -8.48 4.51 -11.10
C SER A 123 -7.67 5.70 -10.57
N THR A 124 -8.27 6.50 -9.66
CA THR A 124 -7.60 7.64 -9.00
C THR A 124 -6.46 7.27 -8.06
N GLN A 125 -6.29 5.99 -7.73
CA GLN A 125 -5.21 5.48 -6.87
C GLN A 125 -4.06 4.84 -7.68
N VAL A 126 -4.11 4.91 -8.98
CA VAL A 126 -2.99 4.54 -9.87
C VAL A 126 -2.07 5.76 -10.02
N PRO A 127 -0.74 5.60 -9.88
CA PRO A 127 0.03 4.39 -9.57
C PRO A 127 0.25 4.16 -8.05
N VAL A 128 -0.27 5.01 -7.17
CA VAL A 128 0.01 4.99 -5.71
C VAL A 128 -0.24 3.60 -5.10
N ARG A 129 -1.30 2.90 -5.55
CA ARG A 129 -1.58 1.55 -5.06
C ARG A 129 -0.51 0.54 -5.43
N TRP A 130 0.09 0.66 -6.61
CA TRP A 130 1.19 -0.19 -7.06
C TRP A 130 2.46 0.08 -6.27
N ILE A 131 2.74 1.37 -6.03
CA ILE A 131 3.86 1.83 -5.18
C ILE A 131 3.70 1.29 -3.76
N ASP A 132 2.51 1.43 -3.15
CA ASP A 132 2.22 0.92 -1.80
C ASP A 132 2.51 -0.58 -1.65
N GLN A 133 2.37 -1.33 -2.73
CA GLN A 133 2.63 -2.78 -2.77
C GLN A 133 4.07 -3.13 -3.15
N GLY A 134 4.90 -2.15 -3.49
CA GLY A 134 6.29 -2.35 -3.87
C GLY A 134 6.47 -2.99 -5.26
N ALA A 135 5.49 -2.83 -6.15
CA ALA A 135 5.59 -3.31 -7.52
C ALA A 135 6.71 -2.60 -8.28
N VAL A 136 7.51 -3.31 -9.05
CA VAL A 136 8.54 -2.75 -9.93
C VAL A 136 8.03 -2.52 -11.36
N ALA A 137 6.92 -3.19 -11.70
CA ALA A 137 6.15 -2.92 -12.91
C ALA A 137 4.69 -3.29 -12.68
N ALA A 138 3.77 -2.66 -13.41
CA ALA A 138 2.35 -2.97 -13.36
C ALA A 138 1.66 -2.74 -14.70
N LEU A 139 0.54 -3.43 -14.93
CA LEU A 139 -0.25 -3.40 -16.16
C LEU A 139 -1.73 -3.42 -15.81
N ILE A 140 -2.50 -2.46 -16.30
CA ILE A 140 -3.96 -2.49 -16.21
C ILE A 140 -4.50 -3.52 -17.20
N ILE A 141 -5.41 -4.38 -16.76
CA ILE A 141 -6.01 -5.42 -17.61
C ILE A 141 -7.54 -5.30 -17.73
N ALA A 142 -8.19 -4.51 -16.86
CA ALA A 142 -9.61 -4.21 -17.00
C ALA A 142 -9.95 -2.87 -16.35
N ARG A 143 -11.00 -2.19 -16.88
CA ARG A 143 -11.65 -1.00 -16.31
C ARG A 143 -13.13 -1.24 -16.14
N VAL A 144 -13.64 -0.88 -14.99
CA VAL A 144 -15.05 -1.13 -14.61
C VAL A 144 -15.63 0.07 -13.88
N PRO A 145 -16.96 0.30 -13.98
CA PRO A 145 -17.59 1.49 -13.39
C PRO A 145 -17.63 1.50 -11.86
N TYR A 146 -17.55 0.35 -11.18
CA TYR A 146 -17.67 0.27 -9.73
C TYR A 146 -16.87 -0.90 -9.13
N ARG A 147 -16.65 -0.83 -7.82
CA ARG A 147 -15.76 -1.72 -7.06
C ARG A 147 -16.14 -3.19 -7.12
N GLN A 148 -17.45 -3.54 -6.99
CA GLN A 148 -17.86 -4.95 -6.97
C GLN A 148 -17.46 -5.67 -8.24
N LEU A 149 -17.66 -5.04 -9.40
CA LEU A 149 -17.35 -5.64 -10.69
C LEU A 149 -15.85 -5.91 -10.84
N ALA A 150 -14.99 -4.98 -10.36
CA ALA A 150 -13.56 -5.23 -10.27
C ALA A 150 -13.22 -6.43 -9.37
N GLY A 151 -13.92 -6.55 -8.24
CA GLY A 151 -13.79 -7.68 -7.33
C GLY A 151 -14.20 -9.01 -7.93
N LEU A 152 -15.29 -9.04 -8.71
CA LEU A 152 -15.73 -10.24 -9.42
C LEU A 152 -14.69 -10.72 -10.45
N ILE A 153 -14.09 -9.78 -11.21
CA ILE A 153 -12.98 -10.08 -12.12
C ILE A 153 -11.78 -10.63 -11.33
N GLU A 154 -11.39 -9.97 -10.23
CA GLU A 154 -10.27 -10.42 -9.39
C GLU A 154 -10.48 -11.84 -8.85
N VAL A 155 -11.68 -12.15 -8.33
CA VAL A 155 -12.02 -13.49 -7.82
C VAL A 155 -11.94 -14.53 -8.92
N ASP A 156 -12.42 -14.22 -10.12
CA ASP A 156 -12.36 -15.13 -11.26
C ASP A 156 -10.91 -15.42 -11.66
N LEU A 157 -10.06 -14.38 -11.70
CA LEU A 157 -8.66 -14.50 -12.08
C LEU A 157 -7.77 -15.15 -10.99
N LYS A 158 -8.17 -15.11 -9.72
CA LYS A 158 -7.45 -15.82 -8.63
C LYS A 158 -7.38 -17.33 -8.80
N ARG A 159 -8.16 -17.90 -9.70
CA ARG A 159 -8.07 -19.33 -10.07
C ARG A 159 -6.77 -19.67 -10.82
N VAL A 160 -6.18 -18.68 -11.51
CA VAL A 160 -5.00 -18.86 -12.37
C VAL A 160 -3.83 -17.93 -12.02
N LEU A 161 -4.08 -16.89 -11.23
CA LEU A 161 -3.08 -15.90 -10.84
C LEU A 161 -3.02 -15.77 -9.31
N ALA A 162 -1.84 -15.44 -8.77
CA ALA A 162 -1.68 -15.12 -7.36
C ALA A 162 -2.33 -13.76 -7.01
N ASP A 163 -2.71 -13.58 -5.75
CA ASP A 163 -3.23 -12.32 -5.20
C ASP A 163 -2.35 -11.75 -4.06
N ARG A 164 -1.34 -12.50 -3.64
CA ARG A 164 -0.50 -12.15 -2.48
C ARG A 164 0.93 -11.84 -2.85
N THR A 165 1.51 -10.85 -2.15
CA THR A 165 2.93 -10.51 -2.26
C THR A 165 3.74 -11.21 -1.18
N ASN A 166 4.84 -11.87 -1.56
CA ASN A 166 5.89 -12.21 -0.61
C ASN A 166 6.67 -10.93 -0.28
N TRP A 167 6.36 -10.27 0.83
CA TRP A 167 6.95 -9.00 1.20
C TRP A 167 8.47 -9.05 1.39
N ARG A 168 9.04 -10.20 1.81
CA ARG A 168 10.48 -10.37 1.93
C ARG A 168 11.18 -10.43 0.57
N ALA A 169 10.57 -11.10 -0.40
CA ALA A 169 11.07 -11.13 -1.77
C ALA A 169 10.93 -9.76 -2.45
N MET A 170 9.81 -9.09 -2.24
CA MET A 170 9.55 -7.74 -2.76
C MET A 170 10.59 -6.72 -2.28
N LEU A 171 11.12 -6.82 -1.04
CA LEU A 171 12.13 -5.91 -0.49
C LEU A 171 13.56 -6.21 -0.95
N LYS A 172 13.75 -7.12 -1.87
CA LYS A 172 15.04 -7.36 -2.54
C LYS A 172 15.12 -6.58 -3.85
N LEU A 173 16.30 -6.59 -4.47
CA LEU A 173 16.44 -6.14 -5.85
C LEU A 173 15.65 -7.10 -6.75
N VAL A 174 14.63 -6.58 -7.40
CA VAL A 174 13.79 -7.30 -8.35
C VAL A 174 13.83 -6.50 -9.65
N PRO A 175 14.38 -7.04 -10.75
CA PRO A 175 14.25 -6.40 -12.06
C PRO A 175 12.79 -6.47 -12.53
N SER A 176 12.36 -5.51 -13.33
CA SER A 176 11.05 -5.59 -14.00
C SER A 176 11.01 -6.73 -15.00
N ASP A 177 9.83 -7.31 -15.19
CA ASP A 177 9.61 -8.40 -16.14
C ASP A 177 8.28 -8.14 -16.86
N HIS A 178 8.37 -7.42 -17.97
CA HIS A 178 7.22 -7.08 -18.81
C HIS A 178 6.66 -8.31 -19.53
N ASP A 179 7.52 -9.24 -19.94
CA ASP A 179 7.10 -10.47 -20.62
C ASP A 179 6.24 -11.33 -19.69
N ALA A 180 6.61 -11.43 -18.41
CA ALA A 180 5.79 -12.11 -17.42
C ALA A 180 4.42 -11.44 -17.22
N LEU A 181 4.36 -10.09 -17.24
CA LEU A 181 3.08 -9.37 -17.14
C LEU A 181 2.21 -9.58 -18.37
N LEU A 182 2.78 -9.56 -19.56
CA LEU A 182 2.06 -9.78 -20.82
C LEU A 182 1.56 -11.22 -20.93
N ALA A 183 2.39 -12.21 -20.59
CA ALA A 183 1.99 -13.61 -20.55
C ALA A 183 0.84 -13.86 -19.54
N ALA A 184 0.92 -13.23 -18.35
CA ALA A 184 -0.13 -13.32 -17.35
C ALA A 184 -1.42 -12.62 -17.79
N ARG A 185 -1.34 -11.51 -18.55
CA ARG A 185 -2.52 -10.86 -19.18
C ARG A 185 -3.21 -11.82 -20.15
N ASP A 186 -2.44 -12.48 -21.00
CA ASP A 186 -2.99 -13.40 -21.99
C ASP A 186 -3.63 -14.63 -21.31
N GLN A 187 -3.01 -15.14 -20.24
CA GLN A 187 -3.61 -16.18 -19.39
C GLN A 187 -4.90 -15.70 -18.72
N ALA A 188 -4.92 -14.48 -18.18
CA ALA A 188 -6.08 -13.87 -17.56
C ALA A 188 -7.25 -13.76 -18.55
N ARG A 189 -6.97 -13.30 -19.78
CA ARG A 189 -7.97 -13.20 -20.84
C ARG A 189 -8.66 -14.53 -21.13
N LEU A 190 -7.89 -15.62 -21.23
CA LEU A 190 -8.42 -16.95 -21.51
C LEU A 190 -9.22 -17.52 -20.34
N ALA A 191 -8.86 -17.15 -19.11
CA ALA A 191 -9.51 -17.65 -17.90
C ALA A 191 -10.76 -16.87 -17.48
N LEU A 192 -10.89 -15.62 -17.94
CA LEU A 192 -11.98 -14.73 -17.55
C LEU A 192 -13.30 -15.18 -18.16
N ARG A 193 -14.37 -15.22 -17.34
CA ARG A 193 -15.74 -15.53 -17.77
C ARG A 193 -16.19 -14.59 -18.89
N GLU A 194 -17.04 -15.13 -19.79
CA GLU A 194 -17.53 -14.43 -20.99
C GLU A 194 -18.24 -13.12 -20.67
N ASP A 195 -19.09 -13.10 -19.63
CA ASP A 195 -19.85 -11.93 -19.19
C ASP A 195 -18.97 -10.77 -18.69
N LEU A 196 -17.71 -11.04 -18.32
CA LEU A 196 -16.76 -10.05 -17.85
C LEU A 196 -15.76 -9.59 -18.93
N GLN A 197 -15.66 -10.30 -20.04
CA GLN A 197 -14.70 -10.04 -21.12
C GLN A 197 -14.82 -8.64 -21.74
N GLN A 198 -16.02 -8.06 -21.77
CA GLN A 198 -16.25 -6.70 -22.29
C GLN A 198 -15.48 -5.60 -21.54
N HIS A 199 -14.98 -5.88 -20.34
CA HIS A 199 -14.21 -4.93 -19.53
C HIS A 199 -12.71 -5.12 -19.67
N PHE A 200 -12.27 -6.17 -20.38
CA PHE A 200 -10.86 -6.53 -20.50
C PHE A 200 -10.14 -5.64 -21.53
N LEU A 201 -8.91 -5.23 -21.21
CA LEU A 201 -8.08 -4.36 -22.02
C LEU A 201 -6.87 -5.11 -22.57
N LEU A 202 -6.57 -4.91 -23.85
CA LEU A 202 -5.43 -5.53 -24.55
C LEU A 202 -4.33 -4.54 -24.93
N ASP A 203 -4.68 -3.27 -25.09
CA ASP A 203 -3.79 -2.25 -25.65
C ASP A 203 -2.96 -1.51 -24.59
N GLU A 204 -3.20 -1.79 -23.31
CA GLU A 204 -2.42 -1.22 -22.21
C GLU A 204 -1.00 -1.83 -22.19
N VAL A 205 -0.02 -0.98 -21.86
CA VAL A 205 1.39 -1.36 -21.77
C VAL A 205 1.87 -1.37 -20.33
N PRO A 206 2.82 -2.25 -19.96
CA PRO A 206 3.41 -2.25 -18.63
C PRO A 206 4.11 -0.94 -18.32
N MET A 207 3.94 -0.45 -17.10
CA MET A 207 4.62 0.74 -16.55
C MET A 207 5.64 0.33 -15.51
N ASP A 208 6.89 0.79 -15.65
CA ASP A 208 7.96 0.59 -14.67
C ASP A 208 7.84 1.55 -13.48
N ILE A 209 8.28 1.10 -12.32
CA ILE A 209 8.26 1.85 -11.06
C ILE A 209 9.64 1.76 -10.41
N ALA A 210 10.38 2.86 -10.42
CA ALA A 210 11.70 2.98 -9.83
C ALA A 210 11.62 3.52 -8.41
N TYR A 211 12.24 2.82 -7.46
CA TYR A 211 12.25 3.18 -6.03
C TYR A 211 13.53 3.89 -5.63
N PRO A 212 13.48 4.85 -4.66
CA PRO A 212 14.65 5.52 -4.13
C PRO A 212 15.37 4.58 -3.13
N VAL A 213 16.16 3.63 -3.65
CA VAL A 213 16.91 2.65 -2.88
C VAL A 213 18.38 2.66 -3.32
N LEU A 214 19.28 3.04 -2.42
CA LEU A 214 20.72 3.04 -2.65
C LEU A 214 21.29 1.62 -2.61
N ALA A 215 20.81 0.79 -1.69
CA ALA A 215 21.20 -0.62 -1.59
C ALA A 215 20.06 -1.46 -1.02
N TYR A 216 19.81 -2.60 -1.65
CA TYR A 216 18.83 -3.57 -1.16
C TYR A 216 19.47 -4.51 -0.13
N PRO A 217 18.83 -4.79 1.02
CA PRO A 217 19.38 -5.69 2.01
C PRO A 217 19.37 -7.15 1.50
N PRO A 218 20.45 -7.91 1.72
CA PRO A 218 20.50 -9.33 1.33
C PRO A 218 19.52 -10.18 2.17
N LYS A 219 19.31 -9.78 3.42
CA LYS A 219 18.38 -10.40 4.37
C LYS A 219 17.58 -9.29 5.07
N VAL A 220 16.28 -9.49 5.25
CA VAL A 220 15.39 -8.53 5.89
C VAL A 220 14.91 -9.04 7.25
N THR A 221 14.97 -8.16 8.25
CA THR A 221 14.41 -8.37 9.59
C THR A 221 13.42 -7.26 9.90
N SER A 222 12.16 -7.60 10.12
CA SER A 222 11.14 -6.62 10.46
C SER A 222 11.27 -6.17 11.90
N VAL A 223 11.23 -4.85 12.13
CA VAL A 223 11.15 -4.24 13.46
C VAL A 223 9.75 -3.69 13.70
N SER A 224 9.34 -3.59 14.96
CA SER A 224 8.05 -3.04 15.34
C SER A 224 8.14 -2.19 16.60
N LEU A 225 7.36 -1.09 16.64
CA LEU A 225 7.34 -0.14 17.76
C LEU A 225 6.84 -0.75 19.06
N GLU A 226 6.07 -1.82 19.01
CA GLU A 226 5.61 -2.54 20.22
C GLU A 226 6.76 -3.25 20.94
N LYS A 227 7.82 -3.64 20.21
CA LYS A 227 8.99 -4.33 20.75
C LYS A 227 10.18 -3.40 20.93
N GLU A 228 10.35 -2.50 19.99
CA GLU A 228 11.45 -1.55 19.92
C GLU A 228 10.89 -0.14 19.75
N PRO A 229 10.69 0.63 20.85
CA PRO A 229 10.07 1.95 20.77
C PRO A 229 10.92 2.99 20.04
N VAL A 230 12.18 2.66 19.76
CA VAL A 230 13.12 3.49 18.96
C VAL A 230 13.60 2.67 17.79
N VAL A 231 13.34 3.16 16.58
CA VAL A 231 13.91 2.62 15.33
C VAL A 231 14.91 3.63 14.81
N SER A 232 16.20 3.27 14.80
CA SER A 232 17.29 4.15 14.39
C SER A 232 18.28 3.39 13.51
N GLY A 233 18.88 4.08 12.52
CA GLY A 233 19.89 3.53 11.64
C GLY A 233 20.08 4.37 10.39
N ARG A 234 21.06 4.00 9.55
CA ARG A 234 21.24 4.61 8.23
C ARG A 234 20.13 4.13 7.29
N LEU A 235 19.36 5.06 6.74
CA LEU A 235 18.27 4.75 5.80
C LEU A 235 18.85 4.53 4.41
N MET A 236 18.79 3.29 3.91
CA MET A 236 19.33 2.93 2.60
C MET A 236 18.32 3.04 1.47
N GLY A 237 17.04 3.23 1.79
CA GLY A 237 16.00 3.42 0.79
C GLY A 237 14.60 3.16 1.30
N ILE A 238 13.64 3.35 0.39
CA ILE A 238 12.22 3.18 0.68
C ILE A 238 11.57 2.42 -0.46
N LYS A 239 10.81 1.37 -0.13
CA LYS A 239 10.05 0.59 -1.12
C LYS A 239 8.70 0.15 -0.56
N GLY A 240 7.62 0.40 -1.29
CA GLY A 240 6.27 0.17 -0.78
C GLY A 240 6.01 1.05 0.44
N GLN A 241 5.62 0.42 1.54
CA GLN A 241 5.44 1.10 2.82
C GLN A 241 6.58 0.79 3.82
N TYR A 242 7.77 0.42 3.31
CA TYR A 242 8.91 0.01 4.13
C TYR A 242 10.09 0.98 4.03
N LEU A 243 10.62 1.39 5.18
CA LEU A 243 11.94 1.99 5.33
C LEU A 243 12.97 0.85 5.42
N LEU A 244 14.05 0.94 4.63
CA LEU A 244 15.11 -0.07 4.55
C LEU A 244 16.39 0.48 5.20
N PHE A 245 16.90 -0.21 6.22
CA PHE A 245 18.11 0.19 6.94
C PHE A 245 19.33 -0.61 6.50
N GLU A 246 20.51 -0.02 6.66
CA GLU A 246 21.80 -0.59 6.24
C GLU A 246 22.09 -1.97 6.87
N ASP A 247 21.66 -2.18 8.10
CA ASP A 247 21.83 -3.45 8.84
C ASP A 247 20.80 -4.54 8.47
N GLY A 248 19.96 -4.29 7.47
CA GLY A 248 18.93 -5.21 7.00
C GLY A 248 17.64 -5.17 7.81
N ARG A 249 17.53 -4.32 8.84
CA ARG A 249 16.24 -4.06 9.48
C ARG A 249 15.33 -3.31 8.50
N VAL A 250 14.03 -3.61 8.59
CA VAL A 250 13.00 -2.93 7.79
C VAL A 250 11.81 -2.56 8.68
N PHE A 251 11.32 -1.34 8.49
CA PHE A 251 10.19 -0.82 9.26
C PHE A 251 9.00 -0.54 8.34
N ASN A 252 7.86 -1.21 8.58
CA ASN A 252 6.63 -0.98 7.83
C ASN A 252 5.83 0.15 8.47
N VAL A 253 5.83 1.32 7.85
CA VAL A 253 5.12 2.52 8.35
C VAL A 253 3.61 2.27 8.46
N ARG A 254 3.02 1.65 7.45
CA ARG A 254 1.57 1.40 7.41
C ARG A 254 1.09 0.47 8.54
N ASN A 255 1.89 -0.52 8.91
CA ASN A 255 1.54 -1.44 10.01
C ASN A 255 1.53 -0.74 11.37
N HIS A 256 2.16 0.43 11.49
CA HIS A 256 2.21 1.24 12.70
C HIS A 256 1.31 2.48 12.61
N SER A 257 0.32 2.46 11.71
CA SER A 257 -0.68 3.55 11.61
C SER A 257 -1.38 3.75 12.96
N GLY A 258 -1.46 5.02 13.40
CA GLY A 258 -2.04 5.41 14.69
C GLY A 258 -1.05 5.45 15.87
N HIS A 259 0.18 4.93 15.73
CA HIS A 259 1.25 5.14 16.71
C HIS A 259 1.79 6.55 16.61
N HIS A 260 1.86 7.29 17.72
CA HIS A 260 2.48 8.62 17.73
C HIS A 260 3.99 8.50 17.83
N VAL A 261 4.66 9.26 16.97
CA VAL A 261 6.12 9.24 16.85
C VAL A 261 6.72 10.65 16.81
N MET A 262 7.95 10.75 17.24
CA MET A 262 8.86 11.88 16.98
C MET A 262 9.95 11.39 16.03
N ILE A 263 10.38 12.27 15.12
CA ILE A 263 11.42 11.98 14.14
C ILE A 263 12.52 13.00 14.33
N ASP A 264 13.76 12.52 14.46
CA ASP A 264 14.90 13.41 14.58
C ASP A 264 15.24 14.04 13.21
N PRO A 265 15.75 15.28 13.16
CA PRO A 265 16.21 15.90 11.92
C PRO A 265 17.25 15.06 11.19
N PRO A 266 17.40 15.18 9.85
CA PRO A 266 18.38 14.42 9.10
C PRO A 266 19.79 14.75 9.55
N GLY A 267 20.67 13.73 9.64
CA GLY A 267 22.08 13.90 10.02
C GLY A 267 22.34 14.02 11.52
N THR A 268 21.34 14.00 12.38
CA THR A 268 21.57 13.87 13.83
C THR A 268 22.06 12.46 14.13
N ALA A 269 23.24 12.34 14.76
CA ALA A 269 23.77 11.06 15.23
C ALA A 269 22.81 10.45 16.28
N ALA A 270 22.60 9.15 16.19
CA ALA A 270 21.80 8.39 17.17
C ALA A 270 22.50 8.25 18.51
#